data_18066f00d1e7ea1a6466f09eabb66ea0
#
_entry.id   18066f00d1e7ea1a6466f09eabb66ea0
#
_cell.length_a   1.000
_cell.length_b   1.000
_cell.length_c   1.000
_cell.angle_alpha   90.00
_cell.angle_beta   90.00
_cell.angle_gamma   90.00
#
_symmetry.space_group_name_H-M   'P 1'
#
loop_
_entity.id
_entity.type
_entity.pdbx_description
1 polymer ?
#
loop_
_entity_poly.entity_id
_entity_poly.type
_entity_poly.pdbx_seq_one_letter_code
_entity_poly.pdbx_strand_id
1 'polypeptide(L)'
;MRLHTSAGAPNPRRVHMFLAEKGVSDIERHLVDLNAGQHKEAALRARNPLARVPVLELDDGRFLAESRAICTYLEFLHPEPNLMGRDGEERAFIEMADRQVEFSLFVVGANCIRHTHPGLAVLEQPQFPEFGRSQGERMLENARWLDGLLATRPFIAGERFTVAD
;
A
#
# COMPACT_ATOMS: atom_id res chain seq x y z
N MET A 1 16.76 2.26 11.62
CA MET A 1 15.37 1.77 11.34
C MET A 1 15.40 0.41 10.64
N ARG A 2 14.35 -0.40 10.78
CA ARG A 2 14.21 -1.72 10.11
C ARG A 2 12.79 -1.87 9.55
N LEU A 3 12.67 -2.29 8.29
CA LEU A 3 11.39 -2.52 7.63
C LEU A 3 11.08 -4.03 7.62
N HIS A 4 10.08 -4.46 8.41
CA HIS A 4 9.51 -5.81 8.32
C HIS A 4 8.57 -5.85 7.11
N THR A 5 8.90 -6.70 6.13
CA THR A 5 8.34 -6.61 4.77
C THR A 5 8.15 -7.99 4.14
N SER A 6 7.46 -8.04 3.00
CA SER A 6 7.33 -9.25 2.19
C SER A 6 7.47 -8.90 0.71
N ALA A 7 8.18 -9.71 -0.05
CA ALA A 7 8.48 -9.43 -1.46
C ALA A 7 7.25 -9.43 -2.38
N GLY A 8 6.26 -10.29 -2.11
CA GLY A 8 5.11 -10.50 -3.00
C GLY A 8 3.85 -9.70 -2.65
N ALA A 9 3.82 -9.01 -1.52
CA ALA A 9 2.61 -8.34 -1.07
C ALA A 9 2.55 -6.87 -1.53
N PRO A 10 1.38 -6.38 -1.97
CA PRO A 10 1.26 -5.06 -2.58
C PRO A 10 1.51 -3.90 -1.60
N ASN A 11 1.07 -3.99 -0.34
CA ASN A 11 1.31 -2.93 0.65
C ASN A 11 2.80 -2.76 1.00
N PRO A 12 3.60 -3.82 1.25
CA PRO A 12 5.06 -3.71 1.29
C PRO A 12 5.67 -3.11 0.04
N ARG A 13 5.18 -3.49 -1.16
CA ARG A 13 5.67 -2.97 -2.44
C ARG A 13 5.52 -1.45 -2.54
N ARG A 14 4.39 -0.88 -2.07
CA ARG A 14 4.21 0.58 -1.99
C ARG A 14 5.38 1.25 -1.25
N VAL A 15 5.76 0.73 -0.08
CA VAL A 15 6.89 1.28 0.69
C VAL A 15 8.22 1.10 -0.04
N HIS A 16 8.44 -0.04 -0.70
CA HIS A 16 9.65 -0.26 -1.49
C HIS A 16 9.78 0.71 -2.66
N MET A 17 8.68 0.95 -3.38
CA MET A 17 8.63 1.92 -4.48
C MET A 17 8.89 3.33 -3.96
N PHE A 18 8.23 3.70 -2.86
CA PHE A 18 8.44 5.00 -2.23
C PHE A 18 9.89 5.23 -1.81
N LEU A 19 10.54 4.25 -1.18
CA LEU A 19 11.95 4.31 -0.82
C LEU A 19 12.87 4.44 -2.04
N ALA A 20 12.53 3.72 -3.13
CA ALA A 20 13.28 3.80 -4.38
C ALA A 20 13.18 5.19 -5.02
N GLU A 21 11.99 5.78 -5.08
CA GLU A 21 11.77 7.14 -5.58
C GLU A 21 12.50 8.20 -4.73
N LYS A 22 12.60 7.97 -3.41
CA LYS A 22 13.36 8.81 -2.49
C LYS A 22 14.89 8.60 -2.57
N GLY A 23 15.37 7.57 -3.27
CA GLY A 23 16.77 7.19 -3.26
C GLY A 23 17.28 6.68 -1.91
N VAL A 24 16.39 6.19 -1.03
CA VAL A 24 16.72 5.71 0.31
C VAL A 24 17.00 4.21 0.28
N SER A 25 18.22 3.82 0.63
CA SER A 25 18.69 2.42 0.57
C SER A 25 19.23 1.87 1.89
N ASP A 26 19.37 2.70 2.91
CA ASP A 26 20.01 2.38 4.20
C ASP A 26 19.06 1.79 5.26
N ILE A 27 17.78 1.64 4.94
CA ILE A 27 16.81 0.98 5.83
C ILE A 27 16.96 -0.54 5.69
N GLU A 28 17.35 -1.20 6.79
CA GLU A 28 17.44 -2.66 6.87
C GLU A 28 16.10 -3.31 6.54
N ARG A 29 16.10 -4.36 5.71
CA ARG A 29 14.89 -5.11 5.34
C ARG A 29 14.87 -6.48 6.02
N HIS A 30 13.85 -6.73 6.82
CA HIS A 30 13.56 -8.03 7.41
C HIS A 30 12.40 -8.69 6.67
N LEU A 31 12.71 -9.78 5.96
CA LEU A 31 11.71 -10.50 5.18
C LEU A 31 10.82 -11.36 6.07
N VAL A 32 9.52 -11.26 5.87
CA VAL A 32 8.48 -12.04 6.54
C VAL A 32 7.82 -12.94 5.50
N ASP A 33 7.92 -14.24 5.69
CA ASP A 33 7.28 -15.23 4.82
C ASP A 33 5.78 -15.36 5.17
N LEU A 34 4.95 -14.79 4.29
CA LEU A 34 3.50 -14.82 4.46
C LEU A 34 2.91 -16.22 4.20
N ASN A 35 3.55 -17.01 3.32
CA ASN A 35 3.09 -18.37 3.01
C ASN A 35 3.38 -19.32 4.16
N ALA A 36 4.51 -19.14 4.85
CA ALA A 36 4.84 -19.85 6.08
C ALA A 36 4.03 -19.35 7.30
N GLY A 37 3.23 -18.30 7.15
CA GLY A 37 2.42 -17.76 8.25
C GLY A 37 3.20 -16.93 9.29
N GLN A 38 4.45 -16.56 9.01
CA GLN A 38 5.29 -15.80 9.96
C GLN A 38 4.65 -14.49 10.42
N HIS A 39 3.80 -13.85 9.58
CA HIS A 39 3.06 -12.66 9.98
C HIS A 39 2.08 -12.89 11.14
N LYS A 40 1.67 -14.15 11.41
CA LYS A 40 0.74 -14.54 12.48
C LYS A 40 1.47 -14.91 13.78
N GLU A 41 2.77 -15.00 13.77
CA GLU A 41 3.58 -15.33 14.96
C GLU A 41 3.53 -14.24 16.02
N ALA A 42 3.71 -14.61 17.27
CA ALA A 42 3.69 -13.70 18.41
C ALA A 42 4.66 -12.52 18.24
N ALA A 43 5.83 -12.77 17.65
CA ALA A 43 6.86 -11.77 17.42
C ALA A 43 6.37 -10.62 16.50
N LEU A 44 5.66 -10.92 15.40
CA LEU A 44 5.12 -9.89 14.53
C LEU A 44 3.84 -9.27 15.11
N ARG A 45 3.00 -10.06 15.77
CA ARG A 45 1.80 -9.54 16.45
C ARG A 45 2.13 -8.54 17.56
N ALA A 46 3.26 -8.68 18.24
CA ALA A 46 3.75 -7.70 19.20
C ALA A 46 4.12 -6.35 18.52
N ARG A 47 4.52 -6.38 17.26
CA ARG A 47 4.85 -5.18 16.47
C ARG A 47 3.62 -4.57 15.77
N ASN A 48 2.74 -5.44 15.29
CA ASN A 48 1.47 -5.05 14.67
C ASN A 48 0.37 -6.06 15.06
N PRO A 49 -0.56 -5.69 15.97
CA PRO A 49 -1.63 -6.58 16.43
C PRO A 49 -2.51 -7.13 15.31
N LEU A 50 -2.61 -6.41 14.18
CA LEU A 50 -3.35 -6.84 13.00
C LEU A 50 -2.62 -7.93 12.19
N ALA A 51 -1.41 -8.34 12.60
CA ALA A 51 -0.62 -9.37 11.92
C ALA A 51 -0.41 -9.09 10.43
N ARG A 52 -0.08 -7.86 10.07
CA ARG A 52 0.10 -7.40 8.69
C ARG A 52 1.48 -6.79 8.50
N VAL A 53 1.98 -6.87 7.27
CA VAL A 53 3.16 -6.15 6.80
C VAL A 53 2.74 -5.14 5.73
N PRO A 54 3.48 -4.03 5.56
CA PRO A 54 4.77 -3.70 6.19
C PRO A 54 4.63 -3.15 7.62
N VAL A 55 5.72 -3.23 8.40
CA VAL A 55 5.88 -2.56 9.67
C VAL A 55 7.28 -1.93 9.71
N LEU A 56 7.37 -0.65 10.01
CA LEU A 56 8.64 0.05 10.22
C LEU A 56 8.96 0.10 11.70
N GLU A 57 10.07 -0.50 12.08
CA GLU A 57 10.68 -0.39 13.41
C GLU A 57 11.57 0.84 13.45
N LEU A 58 11.24 1.77 14.33
CA LEU A 58 11.97 3.03 14.52
C LEU A 58 13.18 2.79 15.43
N ASP A 59 14.13 3.73 15.43
CA ASP A 59 15.36 3.62 16.25
C ASP A 59 15.09 3.73 17.76
N ASP A 60 13.95 4.29 18.14
CA ASP A 60 13.49 4.35 19.54
C ASP A 60 12.68 3.12 19.99
N GLY A 61 12.57 2.10 19.13
CA GLY A 61 11.87 0.84 19.40
C GLY A 61 10.35 0.88 19.19
N ARG A 62 9.78 1.99 18.75
CA ARG A 62 8.36 2.05 18.35
C ARG A 62 8.15 1.41 17.00
N PHE A 63 6.93 0.95 16.76
CA PHE A 63 6.52 0.31 15.51
C PHE A 63 5.46 1.15 14.80
N LEU A 64 5.70 1.45 13.53
CA LEU A 64 4.75 2.14 12.66
C LEU A 64 4.23 1.13 11.62
N ALA A 65 2.95 0.87 11.66
CA ALA A 65 2.25 0.05 10.67
C ALA A 65 1.50 0.93 9.66
N GLU A 66 0.84 0.29 8.70
CA GLU A 66 0.14 0.87 7.55
C GLU A 66 1.10 1.52 6.53
N SER A 67 1.12 0.96 5.32
CA SER A 67 2.07 1.37 4.28
C SER A 67 2.01 2.88 3.98
N ARG A 68 0.80 3.47 4.00
CA ARG A 68 0.60 4.89 3.75
C ARG A 68 1.17 5.77 4.88
N ALA A 69 0.97 5.35 6.13
CA ALA A 69 1.54 6.04 7.30
C ALA A 69 3.07 5.96 7.31
N ILE A 70 3.63 4.81 6.92
CA ILE A 70 5.09 4.62 6.77
C ILE A 70 5.62 5.59 5.69
N CYS A 71 4.98 5.66 4.52
CA CYS A 71 5.38 6.62 3.48
C CYS A 71 5.29 8.07 3.96
N THR A 72 4.27 8.43 4.75
CA THR A 72 4.15 9.78 5.33
C THR A 72 5.31 10.11 6.28
N TYR A 73 5.71 9.16 7.10
CA TYR A 73 6.85 9.33 8.00
C TYR A 73 8.17 9.46 7.22
N LEU A 74 8.35 8.62 6.18
CA LEU A 74 9.53 8.68 5.32
C LEU A 74 9.59 9.97 4.48
N GLU A 75 8.46 10.52 4.05
CA GLU A 75 8.38 11.84 3.40
C GLU A 75 8.92 12.95 4.31
N PHE A 76 8.58 12.90 5.59
CA PHE A 76 9.09 13.85 6.56
C PHE A 76 10.60 13.77 6.76
N LEU A 77 11.15 12.54 6.79
CA LEU A 77 12.60 12.33 6.95
C LEU A 77 13.39 12.67 5.67
N HIS A 78 12.79 12.42 4.52
CA HIS A 78 13.39 12.61 3.20
C HIS A 78 12.45 13.44 2.32
N PRO A 79 12.39 14.77 2.51
CA PRO A 79 11.39 15.62 1.85
C PRO A 79 11.56 15.73 0.33
N GLU A 80 12.76 15.43 -0.20
CA GLU A 80 13.02 15.49 -1.65
C GLU A 80 13.43 14.11 -2.21
N PRO A 81 12.98 13.78 -3.43
CA PRO A 81 11.94 14.48 -4.21
C PRO A 81 10.60 14.47 -3.48
N ASN A 82 9.87 15.59 -3.49
CA ASN A 82 8.58 15.66 -2.81
C ASN A 82 7.51 14.83 -3.53
N LEU A 83 6.90 13.86 -2.81
CA LEU A 83 5.89 12.96 -3.35
C LEU A 83 4.49 13.16 -2.73
N MET A 84 4.36 14.00 -1.71
CA MET A 84 3.10 14.15 -0.95
C MET A 84 2.55 15.58 -0.90
N GLY A 85 3.16 16.52 -1.64
CA GLY A 85 2.74 17.92 -1.68
C GLY A 85 3.56 18.83 -0.77
N ARG A 86 3.83 20.04 -1.25
CA ARG A 86 4.66 21.03 -0.58
C ARG A 86 3.88 21.92 0.39
N ASP A 87 2.60 22.11 0.12
CA ASP A 87 1.69 22.91 0.97
C ASP A 87 0.42 22.13 1.31
N GLY A 88 -0.47 22.74 2.05
CA GLY A 88 -1.69 22.11 2.54
C GLY A 88 -2.68 21.79 1.42
N GLU A 89 -2.75 22.62 0.40
CA GLU A 89 -3.66 22.45 -0.73
C GLU A 89 -3.18 21.28 -1.63
N GLU A 90 -1.92 21.33 -2.06
CA GLU A 90 -1.33 20.25 -2.87
C GLU A 90 -1.43 18.88 -2.17
N ARG A 91 -1.13 18.85 -0.85
CA ARG A 91 -1.27 17.64 -0.03
C ARG A 91 -2.69 17.10 -0.02
N ALA A 92 -3.68 17.98 0.12
CA ALA A 92 -5.08 17.56 0.14
C ALA A 92 -5.52 16.95 -1.20
N PHE A 93 -5.11 17.52 -2.33
CA PHE A 93 -5.42 16.96 -3.66
C PHE A 93 -4.71 15.63 -3.92
N ILE A 94 -3.44 15.50 -3.54
CA ILE A 94 -2.70 14.23 -3.65
C ILE A 94 -3.34 13.16 -2.76
N GLU A 95 -3.66 13.48 -1.50
CA GLU A 95 -4.33 12.55 -0.60
C GLU A 95 -5.72 12.15 -1.10
N MET A 96 -6.49 13.07 -1.65
CA MET A 96 -7.78 12.76 -2.28
C MET A 96 -7.60 11.77 -3.42
N ALA A 97 -6.64 12.00 -4.33
CA ALA A 97 -6.35 11.12 -5.45
C ALA A 97 -5.91 9.72 -4.97
N ASP A 98 -4.99 9.64 -4.01
CA ASP A 98 -4.54 8.38 -3.40
C ASP A 98 -5.70 7.61 -2.75
N ARG A 99 -6.58 8.29 -1.99
CA ARG A 99 -7.77 7.64 -1.40
C ARG A 99 -8.77 7.16 -2.45
N GLN A 100 -8.98 7.93 -3.52
CA GLN A 100 -9.85 7.51 -4.62
C GLN A 100 -9.33 6.23 -5.27
N VAL A 101 -8.05 6.13 -5.58
CA VAL A 101 -7.44 4.92 -6.15
C VAL A 101 -7.44 3.76 -5.16
N GLU A 102 -7.07 4.02 -3.91
CA GLU A 102 -7.04 2.97 -2.89
C GLU A 102 -8.40 2.32 -2.69
N PHE A 103 -9.45 3.11 -2.50
CA PHE A 103 -10.78 2.56 -2.21
C PHE A 103 -11.51 2.04 -3.43
N SER A 104 -11.31 2.65 -4.60
CA SER A 104 -12.04 2.25 -5.81
C SER A 104 -11.34 1.19 -6.65
N LEU A 105 -10.02 1.06 -6.56
CA LEU A 105 -9.26 0.07 -7.35
C LEU A 105 -8.55 -0.94 -6.47
N PHE A 106 -7.69 -0.48 -5.56
CA PHE A 106 -6.84 -1.38 -4.79
C PHE A 106 -7.65 -2.28 -3.84
N VAL A 107 -8.52 -1.70 -3.01
CA VAL A 107 -9.34 -2.47 -2.04
C VAL A 107 -10.32 -3.37 -2.77
N VAL A 108 -10.96 -2.86 -3.81
CA VAL A 108 -11.94 -3.61 -4.61
C VAL A 108 -11.27 -4.78 -5.34
N GLY A 109 -10.11 -4.55 -5.97
CA GLY A 109 -9.31 -5.59 -6.61
C GLY A 109 -8.78 -6.63 -5.61
N ALA A 110 -8.34 -6.19 -4.43
CA ALA A 110 -7.91 -7.09 -3.36
C ALA A 110 -9.07 -8.00 -2.88
N ASN A 111 -10.27 -7.46 -2.74
CA ASN A 111 -11.46 -8.24 -2.40
C ASN A 111 -11.81 -9.25 -3.51
N CYS A 112 -11.73 -8.82 -4.77
CA CYS A 112 -11.93 -9.73 -5.90
C CYS A 112 -11.00 -10.93 -5.81
N ILE A 113 -9.70 -10.69 -5.74
CA ILE A 113 -8.70 -11.77 -5.72
C ILE A 113 -8.83 -12.65 -4.47
N ARG A 114 -9.01 -12.06 -3.29
CA ARG A 114 -9.13 -12.79 -2.02
C ARG A 114 -10.30 -13.75 -2.00
N HIS A 115 -11.43 -13.37 -2.59
CA HIS A 115 -12.65 -14.16 -2.56
C HIS A 115 -12.83 -15.09 -3.79
N THR A 116 -12.00 -14.94 -4.84
CA THR A 116 -12.08 -15.79 -6.06
C THR A 116 -10.89 -16.69 -6.28
N HIS A 117 -9.69 -16.31 -5.80
CA HIS A 117 -8.48 -17.08 -6.05
C HIS A 117 -8.29 -18.17 -4.99
N PRO A 118 -8.30 -19.49 -5.37
CA PRO A 118 -8.24 -20.58 -4.38
C PRO A 118 -6.93 -20.59 -3.56
N GLY A 119 -5.81 -20.14 -4.14
CA GLY A 119 -4.53 -20.02 -3.42
C GLY A 119 -4.53 -18.99 -2.30
N LEU A 120 -5.55 -18.12 -2.21
CA LEU A 120 -5.69 -17.13 -1.14
C LEU A 120 -6.69 -17.56 -0.05
N ALA A 121 -7.25 -18.78 -0.12
CA ALA A 121 -8.11 -19.33 0.91
C ALA A 121 -7.42 -19.40 2.30
N VAL A 122 -6.10 -19.48 2.35
CA VAL A 122 -5.31 -19.41 3.60
C VAL A 122 -5.36 -18.02 4.26
N LEU A 123 -5.61 -16.97 3.47
CA LEU A 123 -5.67 -15.58 3.94
C LEU A 123 -7.11 -15.08 4.14
N GLU A 124 -8.09 -15.71 3.48
CA GLU A 124 -9.49 -15.29 3.49
C GLU A 124 -10.41 -16.51 3.67
N GLN A 125 -10.97 -16.69 4.87
CA GLN A 125 -11.86 -17.81 5.21
C GLN A 125 -13.07 -17.29 5.99
N PRO A 126 -14.30 -17.62 5.52
CA PRO A 126 -14.61 -18.26 4.24
C PRO A 126 -14.45 -17.32 3.04
N GLN A 127 -14.14 -17.88 1.87
CA GLN A 127 -14.22 -17.13 0.62
C GLN A 127 -15.68 -17.03 0.16
N PHE A 128 -16.08 -15.89 -0.41
CA PHE A 128 -17.39 -15.62 -1.01
C PHE A 128 -17.22 -15.27 -2.50
N PRO A 129 -17.21 -16.25 -3.40
CA PRO A 129 -16.88 -16.02 -4.82
C PRO A 129 -17.82 -15.05 -5.53
N GLU A 130 -19.11 -14.99 -5.16
CA GLU A 130 -20.06 -14.03 -5.74
C GLU A 130 -19.73 -12.60 -5.36
N PHE A 131 -19.40 -12.36 -4.09
CA PHE A 131 -18.88 -11.06 -3.66
C PHE A 131 -17.60 -10.70 -4.40
N GLY A 132 -16.65 -11.64 -4.50
CA GLY A 132 -15.41 -11.41 -5.24
C GLY A 132 -15.64 -11.03 -6.70
N ARG A 133 -16.56 -11.70 -7.41
CA ARG A 133 -16.93 -11.33 -8.79
C ARG A 133 -17.51 -9.94 -8.89
N SER A 134 -18.46 -9.59 -8.00
CA SER A 134 -19.05 -8.24 -7.97
C SER A 134 -18.00 -7.15 -7.74
N GLN A 135 -16.99 -7.43 -6.91
CA GLN A 135 -15.87 -6.52 -6.70
C GLN A 135 -14.99 -6.38 -7.95
N GLY A 136 -14.80 -7.47 -8.71
CA GLY A 136 -14.10 -7.44 -10.01
C GLY A 136 -14.81 -6.55 -11.03
N GLU A 137 -16.13 -6.64 -11.15
CA GLU A 137 -16.93 -5.77 -12.02
C GLU A 137 -16.78 -4.29 -11.65
N ARG A 138 -16.91 -3.96 -10.35
CA ARG A 138 -16.70 -2.60 -9.85
C ARG A 138 -15.28 -2.09 -10.11
N MET A 139 -14.28 -2.95 -9.96
CA MET A 139 -12.88 -2.57 -10.28
C MET A 139 -12.75 -2.17 -11.75
N LEU A 140 -13.36 -2.91 -12.67
CA LEU A 140 -13.33 -2.58 -14.11
C LEU A 140 -14.04 -1.27 -14.43
N GLU A 141 -15.17 -0.98 -13.78
CA GLU A 141 -15.86 0.32 -13.92
C GLU A 141 -14.98 1.47 -13.43
N ASN A 142 -14.36 1.32 -12.28
CA ASN A 142 -13.47 2.33 -11.71
C ASN A 142 -12.17 2.47 -12.52
N ALA A 143 -11.68 1.39 -13.13
CA ALA A 143 -10.54 1.46 -14.05
C ALA A 143 -10.85 2.30 -15.29
N ARG A 144 -12.06 2.25 -15.84
CA ARG A 144 -12.48 3.12 -16.94
C ARG A 144 -12.49 4.61 -16.53
N TRP A 145 -12.93 4.90 -15.29
CA TRP A 145 -12.82 6.25 -14.77
C TRP A 145 -11.35 6.72 -14.71
N LEU A 146 -10.45 5.87 -14.19
CA LEU A 146 -9.03 6.20 -14.10
C LEU A 146 -8.40 6.36 -15.50
N ASP A 147 -8.75 5.51 -16.45
CA ASP A 147 -8.29 5.59 -17.85
C ASP A 147 -8.69 6.94 -18.48
N GLY A 148 -9.96 7.36 -18.29
CA GLY A 148 -10.43 8.67 -18.73
C GLY A 148 -9.71 9.85 -18.07
N LEU A 149 -9.35 9.71 -16.80
CA LEU A 149 -8.57 10.71 -16.07
C LEU A 149 -7.15 10.86 -16.66
N LEU A 150 -6.46 9.72 -16.86
CA LEU A 150 -5.10 9.67 -17.37
C LEU A 150 -4.99 10.00 -18.87
N ALA A 151 -6.11 10.00 -19.61
CA ALA A 151 -6.15 10.54 -20.97
C ALA A 151 -5.95 12.07 -21.03
N THR A 152 -6.13 12.78 -19.92
CA THR A 152 -6.07 14.24 -19.84
C THR A 152 -4.87 14.78 -19.05
N ARG A 153 -4.14 13.93 -18.35
CA ARG A 153 -2.99 14.30 -17.52
C ARG A 153 -2.04 13.13 -17.33
N PRO A 154 -0.73 13.39 -17.14
CA PRO A 154 0.29 12.34 -17.10
C PRO A 154 0.27 11.49 -15.84
N PHE A 155 -0.22 12.02 -14.70
CA PHE A 155 -0.23 11.34 -13.40
C PHE A 155 -1.57 11.49 -12.70
N ILE A 156 -1.86 10.58 -11.75
CA ILE A 156 -3.17 10.51 -11.07
C ILE A 156 -3.50 11.80 -10.33
N ALA A 157 -2.51 12.43 -9.69
CA ALA A 157 -2.70 13.68 -8.96
C ALA A 157 -2.41 14.96 -9.78
N GLY A 158 -2.01 14.87 -11.05
CA GLY A 158 -1.75 16.02 -11.92
C GLY A 158 -0.52 15.89 -12.81
N GLU A 159 0.39 16.86 -12.74
CA GLU A 159 1.48 17.02 -13.71
C GLU A 159 2.78 16.29 -13.30
N ARG A 160 2.88 15.76 -12.09
CA ARG A 160 4.06 15.06 -11.59
C ARG A 160 3.72 13.78 -10.87
N PHE A 161 4.66 12.84 -10.86
CA PHE A 161 4.58 11.62 -10.08
C PHE A 161 4.46 11.92 -8.58
N THR A 162 3.57 11.22 -7.90
CA THR A 162 3.29 11.36 -6.46
C THR A 162 3.03 9.99 -5.82
N VAL A 163 2.76 9.98 -4.53
CA VAL A 163 2.38 8.76 -3.81
C VAL A 163 1.05 8.16 -4.27
N ALA A 164 0.23 8.92 -5.02
CA ALA A 164 -1.05 8.47 -5.57
C ALA A 164 -0.89 7.55 -6.81
N ASP A 165 0.27 7.60 -7.49
CA ASP A 165 0.61 6.80 -8.67
C ASP A 165 1.15 5.42 -8.29
#